data_11c9355d09fe9eea9229d8974283a961
#
_entry.id   11c9355d09fe9eea9229d8974283a961
#
_cell.length_a   1.000
_cell.length_b   1.000
_cell.length_c   1.000
_cell.angle_alpha   90.00
_cell.angle_beta   90.00
_cell.angle_gamma   90.00
#
_symmetry.space_group_name_H-M   'P 1'
#
loop_
_entity.id
_entity.type
_entity.pdbx_description
1 polymer ?
#
loop_
_entity_poly.entity_id
_entity_poly.type
_entity_poly.pdbx_seq_one_letter_code
_entity_poly.pdbx_strand_id
1 'polypeptide(L)'
;MDLEIIINPKVTDDGQPVIQLETAAGAAVKHFKGAHGVNVPRSRFLPVKSCSDLLLIKSDIYSLEHGQLVINPTRMFENTPVIKLGDHFKKVSFELPSPDKACFPSLLGNP
;
A
#
# COMPACT_ATOMS: atom_id res chain seq x y z
N MET A 1 29.35 5.61 -6.08
CA MET A 1 28.27 6.01 -5.16
C MET A 1 28.02 4.81 -4.27
N ASP A 2 28.41 4.90 -3.00
CA ASP A 2 28.27 3.77 -2.08
C ASP A 2 26.98 3.95 -1.28
N LEU A 3 26.06 3.03 -1.47
CA LEU A 3 24.83 2.93 -0.68
C LEU A 3 25.03 1.89 0.43
N GLU A 4 24.57 2.23 1.63
CA GLU A 4 24.61 1.30 2.75
C GLU A 4 23.73 0.07 2.45
N ILE A 5 24.29 -1.11 2.72
CA ILE A 5 23.58 -2.37 2.62
C ILE A 5 22.80 -2.59 3.91
N ILE A 6 21.50 -2.80 3.76
CA ILE A 6 20.60 -3.16 4.86
C ILE A 6 20.54 -4.68 4.92
N ILE A 7 20.87 -5.23 6.08
CA ILE A 7 20.80 -6.66 6.35
C ILE A 7 19.40 -6.95 6.92
N ASN A 8 18.60 -7.70 6.18
CA ASN A 8 17.23 -8.05 6.57
C ASN A 8 17.08 -9.56 6.73
N PRO A 9 17.15 -10.10 7.97
CA PRO A 9 16.93 -11.52 8.22
C PRO A 9 15.48 -11.89 7.90
N LYS A 10 15.29 -12.97 7.14
CA LYS A 10 13.97 -13.52 6.79
C LYS A 10 13.97 -15.02 6.92
N VAL A 11 12.77 -15.58 6.90
CA VAL A 11 12.56 -17.04 6.80
C VAL A 11 11.81 -17.28 5.51
N THR A 12 12.30 -18.23 4.71
CA THR A 12 11.62 -18.67 3.49
C THR A 12 10.34 -19.44 3.79
N ASP A 13 9.50 -19.64 2.79
CA ASP A 13 8.26 -20.42 2.93
C ASP A 13 8.57 -21.87 3.37
N ASP A 14 9.78 -22.38 3.07
CA ASP A 14 10.29 -23.71 3.50
C ASP A 14 10.88 -23.72 4.92
N GLY A 15 10.80 -22.61 5.63
CA GLY A 15 11.28 -22.48 7.01
C GLY A 15 12.79 -22.26 7.16
N GLN A 16 13.54 -22.01 6.08
CA GLN A 16 14.98 -21.79 6.15
C GLN A 16 15.30 -20.32 6.46
N PRO A 17 16.20 -20.05 7.41
CA PRO A 17 16.67 -18.70 7.67
C PRO A 17 17.56 -18.22 6.52
N VAL A 18 17.24 -17.05 5.98
CA VAL A 18 18.02 -16.40 4.90
C VAL A 18 18.28 -14.95 5.27
N ILE A 19 19.34 -14.38 4.71
CA ILE A 19 19.65 -12.96 4.81
C ILE A 19 19.33 -12.32 3.46
N GLN A 20 18.37 -11.41 3.45
CA GLN A 20 18.10 -10.57 2.29
C GLN A 20 18.93 -9.30 2.39
N LEU A 21 19.72 -9.02 1.37
CA LEU A 21 20.46 -7.77 1.26
C LEU A 21 19.64 -6.76 0.47
N GLU A 22 19.43 -5.60 1.05
CA GLU A 22 18.65 -4.52 0.45
C GLU A 22 19.48 -3.24 0.41
N THR A 23 19.20 -2.35 -0.54
CA THR A 23 19.70 -0.99 -0.55
C THR A 23 18.52 -0.02 -0.59
N ALA A 24 18.54 1.00 0.27
CA ALA A 24 17.53 2.03 0.24
C ALA A 24 17.89 3.09 -0.81
N ALA A 25 17.14 3.16 -1.91
CA ALA A 25 17.33 4.18 -2.94
C ALA A 25 17.27 5.61 -2.35
N GLY A 26 16.43 5.83 -1.32
CA GLY A 26 16.36 7.09 -0.61
C GLY A 26 17.67 7.51 0.08
N ALA A 27 18.54 6.57 0.45
CA ALA A 27 19.84 6.89 1.03
C ALA A 27 20.78 7.60 0.04
N ALA A 28 20.51 7.52 -1.26
CA ALA A 28 21.25 8.23 -2.30
C ALA A 28 21.15 9.77 -2.15
N VAL A 29 20.13 10.28 -1.47
CA VAL A 29 19.91 11.72 -1.27
C VAL A 29 21.14 12.43 -0.67
N LYS A 30 21.91 11.74 0.17
CA LYS A 30 23.13 12.28 0.79
C LYS A 30 24.22 12.67 -0.22
N HIS A 31 24.17 12.12 -1.44
CA HIS A 31 25.14 12.39 -2.50
C HIS A 31 24.77 13.57 -3.40
N PHE A 32 23.59 14.14 -3.24
CA PHE A 32 23.12 15.27 -4.05
C PHE A 32 23.25 16.57 -3.26
N LYS A 33 24.02 17.52 -3.81
CA LYS A 33 24.13 18.87 -3.22
C LYS A 33 22.77 19.58 -3.33
N GLY A 34 22.34 20.20 -2.22
CA GLY A 34 21.08 20.94 -2.20
C GLY A 34 19.83 20.06 -2.17
N ALA A 35 19.98 18.75 -1.98
CA ALA A 35 18.84 17.88 -1.77
C ALA A 35 18.11 18.27 -0.47
N HIS A 36 16.80 18.33 -0.53
CA HIS A 36 15.94 18.63 0.62
C HIS A 36 14.68 17.79 0.57
N GLY A 37 14.13 17.50 1.73
CA GLY A 37 12.87 16.79 1.87
C GLY A 37 11.67 17.73 1.72
N VAL A 38 10.61 17.24 1.08
CA VAL A 38 9.32 17.91 1.06
C VAL A 38 8.39 17.19 2.04
N ASN A 39 7.88 17.94 3.04
CA ASN A 39 6.92 17.38 3.96
C ASN A 39 5.55 17.27 3.29
N VAL A 40 5.01 16.06 3.26
CA VAL A 40 3.68 15.79 2.70
C VAL A 40 2.75 15.24 3.80
N PRO A 41 1.45 15.56 3.74
CA PRO A 41 0.51 15.06 4.73
C PRO A 41 0.37 13.53 4.67
N ARG A 42 0.10 12.91 5.80
CA ARG A 42 -0.06 11.46 5.93
C ARG A 42 -1.15 10.91 5.02
N SER A 43 -2.18 11.68 4.72
CA SER A 43 -3.27 11.32 3.80
C SER A 43 -2.80 10.97 2.39
N ARG A 44 -1.61 11.41 1.99
CA ARG A 44 -1.02 11.05 0.69
C ARG A 44 -0.29 9.70 0.69
N PHE A 45 -0.20 9.04 1.82
CA PHE A 45 0.47 7.75 1.94
C PHE A 45 -0.56 6.63 2.06
N LEU A 46 -0.82 5.94 0.95
CA LEU A 46 -1.75 4.81 0.86
C LEU A 46 -1.00 3.57 0.34
N PRO A 47 -0.25 2.88 1.22
CA PRO A 47 0.51 1.71 0.81
C PRO A 47 -0.40 0.53 0.48
N VAL A 48 -0.12 -0.15 -0.62
CA VAL A 48 -0.78 -1.39 -1.03
C VAL A 48 0.24 -2.52 -1.00
N LYS A 49 0.14 -3.40 -0.03
CA LYS A 49 1.04 -4.55 0.17
C LYS A 49 0.31 -5.89 0.04
N SER A 50 -1.00 -5.88 0.17
CA SER A 50 -1.84 -7.07 0.16
C SER A 50 -3.12 -6.84 -0.63
N CYS A 51 -3.84 -7.93 -0.95
CA CYS A 51 -5.17 -7.83 -1.55
C CYS A 51 -6.18 -7.11 -0.63
N SER A 52 -6.00 -7.20 0.68
CA SER A 52 -6.83 -6.45 1.62
C SER A 52 -6.68 -4.94 1.45
N ASP A 53 -5.45 -4.46 1.28
CA ASP A 53 -5.19 -3.03 1.04
C ASP A 53 -5.74 -2.60 -0.32
N LEU A 54 -5.57 -3.47 -1.34
CA LEU A 54 -6.09 -3.19 -2.69
C LEU A 54 -7.61 -3.11 -2.69
N LEU A 55 -8.30 -4.01 -1.99
CA LEU A 55 -9.75 -3.99 -1.85
C LEU A 55 -10.21 -2.68 -1.21
N LEU A 56 -9.54 -2.25 -0.14
CA LEU A 56 -9.85 -1.00 0.55
C LEU A 56 -9.75 0.21 -0.40
N ILE A 57 -8.66 0.31 -1.16
CA ILE A 57 -8.43 1.44 -2.07
C ILE A 57 -9.38 1.43 -3.28
N LYS A 58 -9.75 0.25 -3.76
CA LYS A 58 -10.68 0.10 -4.90
C LYS A 58 -12.15 0.17 -4.49
N SER A 59 -12.44 0.22 -3.21
CA SER A 59 -13.82 0.35 -2.71
C SER A 59 -14.34 1.79 -2.85
N ASP A 60 -15.61 1.97 -2.59
CA ASP A 60 -16.29 3.26 -2.56
C ASP A 60 -15.93 4.17 -1.36
N ILE A 61 -15.04 3.67 -0.48
CA ILE A 61 -14.46 4.48 0.61
C ILE A 61 -13.63 5.63 0.06
N TYR A 62 -13.01 5.43 -1.11
CA TYR A 62 -12.19 6.45 -1.76
C TYR A 62 -12.79 6.87 -3.09
N SER A 63 -12.67 8.15 -3.38
CA SER A 63 -12.92 8.74 -4.71
C SER A 63 -11.61 9.26 -5.29
N LEU A 64 -11.52 9.29 -6.62
CA LEU A 64 -10.37 9.88 -7.31
C LEU A 64 -10.70 11.34 -7.65
N GLU A 65 -10.07 12.26 -6.95
CA GLU A 65 -10.26 13.70 -7.15
C GLU A 65 -8.94 14.36 -7.55
N HIS A 66 -8.91 14.99 -8.70
CA HIS A 66 -7.72 15.69 -9.23
C HIS A 66 -6.43 14.83 -9.19
N GLY A 67 -6.55 13.52 -9.45
CA GLY A 67 -5.43 12.59 -9.41
C GLY A 67 -5.01 12.14 -8.01
N GLN A 68 -5.80 12.42 -6.99
CA GLN A 68 -5.59 11.98 -5.60
C GLN A 68 -6.74 11.12 -5.13
N LEU A 69 -6.42 10.09 -4.35
CA LEU A 69 -7.43 9.31 -3.63
C LEU A 69 -7.84 10.07 -2.37
N VAL A 70 -9.09 10.44 -2.29
CA VAL A 70 -9.69 11.16 -1.16
C VAL A 70 -10.74 10.27 -0.51
N ILE A 71 -10.80 10.27 0.82
CA ILE A 71 -11.87 9.57 1.53
C ILE A 71 -13.19 10.22 1.16
N ASN A 72 -14.19 9.39 0.80
CA ASN A 72 -15.50 9.86 0.39
C ASN A 72 -16.14 10.70 1.52
N PRO A 73 -16.47 11.98 1.27
CA PRO A 73 -16.99 12.89 2.30
C PRO A 73 -18.37 12.52 2.82
N THR A 74 -19.09 11.63 2.13
CA THR A 74 -20.42 11.16 2.59
C THR A 74 -20.32 10.13 3.72
N ARG A 75 -19.12 9.67 4.07
CA ARG A 75 -18.92 8.74 5.17
C ARG A 75 -19.16 9.39 6.53
N MET A 76 -19.89 8.66 7.37
CA MET A 76 -20.12 9.08 8.77
C MET A 76 -18.86 9.00 9.64
N PHE A 77 -17.89 8.17 9.27
CA PHE A 77 -16.65 7.95 10.04
C PHE A 77 -15.43 8.17 9.16
N GLU A 78 -14.46 8.93 9.67
CA GLU A 78 -13.19 9.17 8.99
C GLU A 78 -12.24 7.95 9.00
N ASN A 79 -12.47 7.02 9.92
CA ASN A 79 -11.62 5.83 10.07
C ASN A 79 -11.89 4.83 8.94
N THR A 80 -10.81 4.25 8.41
CA THR A 80 -10.93 3.15 7.44
C THR A 80 -11.19 1.83 8.16
N PRO A 81 -12.03 0.95 7.60
CA PRO A 81 -12.27 -0.37 8.17
C PRO A 81 -11.02 -1.24 8.08
N VAL A 82 -10.86 -2.15 9.03
CA VAL A 82 -9.80 -3.16 8.98
C VAL A 82 -10.29 -4.34 8.15
N ILE A 83 -9.67 -4.55 6.99
CA ILE A 83 -9.97 -5.66 6.09
C ILE A 83 -8.91 -6.76 6.25
N LYS A 84 -9.35 -7.99 6.49
CA LYS A 84 -8.50 -9.18 6.56
C LYS A 84 -9.10 -10.30 5.72
N LEU A 85 -8.56 -10.52 4.53
CA LEU A 85 -9.04 -11.55 3.59
C LEU A 85 -8.48 -12.95 3.86
N GLY A 86 -7.57 -13.09 4.84
CA GLY A 86 -6.90 -14.34 5.15
C GLY A 86 -5.66 -14.62 4.30
N ASP A 87 -5.02 -15.78 4.57
CA ASP A 87 -3.68 -16.08 4.06
C ASP A 87 -3.62 -16.29 2.54
N HIS A 88 -4.70 -16.77 1.94
CA HIS A 88 -4.79 -16.97 0.49
C HIS A 88 -4.69 -15.66 -0.31
N PHE A 89 -5.01 -14.53 0.32
CA PHE A 89 -5.04 -13.21 -0.32
C PHE A 89 -3.91 -12.28 0.16
N LYS A 90 -2.83 -12.85 0.71
CA LYS A 90 -1.69 -12.04 1.18
C LYS A 90 -0.93 -11.38 0.03
N LYS A 91 -0.80 -12.05 -1.11
CA LYS A 91 -0.07 -11.53 -2.27
C LYS A 91 -1.06 -10.90 -3.26
N VAL A 92 -0.72 -9.71 -3.75
CA VAL A 92 -1.44 -9.12 -4.88
C VAL A 92 -1.02 -9.89 -6.13
N SER A 93 -1.87 -10.81 -6.58
CA SER A 93 -1.69 -11.49 -7.87
C SER A 93 -2.17 -10.57 -8.99
N PHE A 94 -1.42 -10.50 -10.09
CA PHE A 94 -1.77 -9.69 -11.25
C PHE A 94 -2.97 -10.23 -12.05
N GLU A 95 -3.49 -11.37 -11.71
CA GLU A 95 -4.74 -11.88 -12.26
C GLU A 95 -5.95 -11.22 -11.57
N LEU A 96 -6.05 -9.91 -11.71
CA LEU A 96 -7.29 -9.22 -11.39
C LEU A 96 -8.34 -9.64 -12.42
N PRO A 97 -9.51 -10.14 -11.99
CA PRO A 97 -10.64 -10.28 -12.92
C PRO A 97 -10.89 -8.90 -13.55
N SER A 98 -11.24 -8.92 -14.84
CA SER A 98 -11.58 -7.69 -15.57
C SER A 98 -12.60 -6.87 -14.79
N PRO A 99 -12.52 -5.52 -14.85
CA PRO A 99 -13.37 -4.61 -14.06
C PRO A 99 -14.86 -4.94 -14.12
N ASP A 100 -15.31 -5.56 -15.24
CA ASP A 100 -16.71 -5.93 -15.48
C ASP A 100 -17.19 -7.11 -14.60
N LYS A 101 -16.28 -7.83 -13.93
CA LYS A 101 -16.61 -9.00 -13.10
C LYS A 101 -16.32 -8.79 -11.61
N ALA A 102 -15.66 -7.70 -11.24
CA ALA A 102 -15.38 -7.38 -9.85
C ALA A 102 -16.55 -6.60 -9.23
N CYS A 103 -17.60 -7.29 -8.87
CA CYS A 103 -18.63 -6.72 -8.00
C CYS A 103 -18.03 -6.63 -6.59
N PHE A 104 -17.42 -5.51 -6.24
CA PHE A 104 -17.04 -5.24 -4.86
C PHE A 104 -18.28 -4.79 -4.09
N PRO A 105 -18.57 -5.42 -2.94
CA PRO A 105 -19.66 -4.95 -2.11
C PRO A 105 -19.40 -3.52 -1.65
N SER A 106 -20.42 -2.68 -1.63
CA SER A 106 -20.34 -1.34 -1.05
C SER A 106 -19.90 -1.43 0.40
N LEU A 107 -18.83 -0.71 0.74
CA LEU A 107 -18.35 -0.55 2.11
C LEU A 107 -18.87 0.74 2.74
N LEU A 108 -19.68 1.51 2.00
CA LEU A 108 -20.50 2.56 2.56
C LEU A 108 -21.66 1.87 3.28
N GLY A 109 -21.72 2.02 4.61
CA GLY A 109 -22.91 1.60 5.34
C GLY A 109 -24.12 2.28 4.70
N ASN A 110 -25.13 1.50 4.28
CA ASN A 110 -26.41 2.06 3.89
C ASN A 110 -27.00 2.83 5.07
N PRO A 111 -27.63 4.00 4.83
CA PRO A 111 -28.33 4.73 5.86
C PRO A 111 -29.51 3.92 6.43
#